data_aad79af2265be7623958d167d5cf85b8
#
_entry.id   aad79af2265be7623958d167d5cf85b8
#
_cell.length_a   1.000
_cell.length_b   1.000
_cell.length_c   1.000
_cell.angle_alpha   90.00
_cell.angle_beta   90.00
_cell.angle_gamma   90.00
#
_symmetry.space_group_name_H-M   'P 1'
#
loop_
_entity.id
_entity.type
_entity.pdbx_description
1 polymer ?
#
loop_
_entity_poly.entity_id
_entity_poly.type
_entity_poly.pdbx_seq_one_letter_code
_entity_poly.pdbx_strand_id
1 'polypeptide(L)' 'MVIKVYVSCCGGDKAVAAVEEALKQAKVEARIEVVDDLKELMKAGVLSPPAIRINDRMVASGRVPKVPDLVTWLVEAAAR' A
#
# COMPACT_ATOMS: atom_id res chain seq x y z
N MET A 1 2.47 -4.97 11.74
CA MET A 1 2.10 -4.94 10.29
C MET A 1 2.83 -3.81 9.60
N VAL A 2 3.42 -4.07 8.46
CA VAL A 2 4.12 -3.06 7.68
C VAL A 2 3.45 -2.96 6.30
N ILE A 3 3.09 -1.75 5.91
CA ILE A 3 2.48 -1.49 4.61
C ILE A 3 3.49 -0.67 3.80
N LYS A 4 3.93 -1.22 2.68
CA LYS A 4 4.81 -0.50 1.77
C LYS A 4 4.00 0.07 0.62
N VAL A 5 4.17 1.36 0.40
CA VAL A 5 3.52 2.06 -0.72
C VAL A 5 4.61 2.45 -1.71
N TYR A 6 4.59 1.80 -2.86
CA TYR A 6 5.56 2.07 -3.93
C TYR A 6 4.99 3.15 -4.83
N VAL A 7 5.72 4.24 -4.97
CA VAL A 7 5.26 5.42 -5.69
C VAL A 7 6.30 5.89 -6.70
N SER A 8 5.82 6.52 -7.76
CA SER A 8 6.70 7.27 -8.66
C SER A 8 6.67 8.75 -8.24
N CYS A 9 7.37 9.60 -8.95
CA CYS A 9 7.49 11.02 -8.59
C CYS A 9 6.16 11.75 -8.48
N CYS A 10 5.08 11.24 -9.11
CA CYS A 10 3.80 11.93 -9.16
C CYS A 10 2.66 10.97 -8.80
N GLY A 11 1.75 11.40 -7.94
CA GLY A 11 0.56 10.61 -7.59
C GLY A 11 0.70 9.71 -6.37
N GLY A 12 1.84 9.71 -5.72
CA GLY A 12 2.05 8.92 -4.51
C GLY A 12 1.16 9.35 -3.35
N ASP A 13 0.84 10.63 -3.29
CA ASP A 13 0.03 11.18 -2.19
C ASP A 13 -1.35 10.54 -2.11
N LYS A 14 -1.95 10.23 -3.25
CA LYS A 14 -3.27 9.60 -3.28
C LYS A 14 -3.23 8.19 -2.71
N ALA A 15 -2.19 7.43 -3.05
CA ALA A 15 -2.02 6.07 -2.54
C ALA A 15 -1.81 6.08 -1.02
N VAL A 16 -0.94 6.96 -0.54
CA VAL A 16 -0.68 7.09 0.90
C VAL A 16 -1.94 7.52 1.64
N ALA A 17 -2.66 8.51 1.12
CA ALA A 17 -3.89 8.99 1.74
C ALA A 17 -4.95 7.88 1.81
N ALA A 18 -5.08 7.08 0.76
CA ALA A 18 -6.03 5.97 0.75
C ALA A 18 -5.68 4.93 1.81
N VAL A 19 -4.39 4.61 1.95
CA VAL A 19 -3.94 3.66 2.97
C VAL A 19 -4.18 4.20 4.37
N GLU A 20 -3.87 5.46 4.61
CA GLU A 20 -4.10 6.08 5.92
C GLU A 20 -5.59 6.06 6.30
N GLU A 21 -6.45 6.41 5.37
CA GLU A 21 -7.89 6.39 5.60
C GLU A 21 -8.39 4.97 5.88
N ALA A 22 -7.89 4.00 5.11
CA ALA A 22 -8.26 2.60 5.31
C ALA A 22 -7.83 2.10 6.70
N LEU A 23 -6.66 2.49 7.18
CA LEU A 23 -6.20 2.14 8.52
C LEU A 23 -7.12 2.70 9.59
N LYS A 24 -7.57 3.94 9.43
CA LYS A 24 -8.51 4.54 10.38
C LYS A 24 -9.83 3.80 10.40
N GLN A 25 -10.37 3.45 9.24
CA GLN A 25 -11.65 2.75 9.14
C GLN A 25 -11.56 1.33 9.68
N ALA A 26 -10.47 0.64 9.38
CA ALA A 26 -10.25 -0.73 9.83
C ALA A 26 -9.84 -0.80 11.30
N LYS A 27 -9.43 0.32 11.91
CA LYS A 27 -8.90 0.37 13.27
C LYS A 27 -7.72 -0.57 13.47
N VAL A 28 -6.89 -0.66 12.46
CA VAL A 28 -5.69 -1.49 12.45
C VAL A 28 -4.46 -0.59 12.60
N GLU A 29 -3.56 -0.96 13.48
CA GLU A 29 -2.29 -0.27 13.62
C GLU A 29 -1.28 -0.89 12.66
N ALA A 30 -0.65 -0.04 11.87
CA ALA A 30 0.35 -0.49 10.91
C ALA A 30 1.33 0.65 10.63
N ARG A 31 2.53 0.25 10.25
CA ARG A 31 3.55 1.19 9.83
C ARG A 31 3.48 1.36 8.32
N ILE A 32 3.43 2.60 7.86
CA ILE A 32 3.42 2.91 6.44
C ILE A 32 4.83 3.33 6.03
N GLU A 33 5.39 2.63 5.06
CA GLU A 33 6.67 2.98 4.47
C GLU A 33 6.43 3.37 3.01
N VAL A 34 6.83 4.60 2.67
CA VAL A 34 6.73 5.09 1.29
C VAL A 34 8.05 4.80 0.58
N VAL A 35 7.99 4.08 -0.51
CA VAL A 35 9.16 3.70 -1.29
C VAL A 35 9.09 4.38 -2.65
N ASP A 36 10.03 5.28 -2.92
CA ASP A 36 10.10 6.00 -4.20
C ASP A 36 11.39 5.71 -4.96
N ASP A 37 12.20 4.78 -4.48
CA ASP A 37 13.44 4.40 -5.10
C ASP A 37 13.18 3.40 -6.23
N LEU A 38 13.60 3.73 -7.44
CA LEU A 38 13.42 2.88 -8.61
C LEU A 38 14.03 1.49 -8.42
N LYS A 39 15.16 1.38 -7.75
CA LYS A 39 15.80 0.11 -7.47
C LYS A 39 14.94 -0.78 -6.60
N GLU A 40 14.32 -0.20 -5.57
CA GLU A 40 13.41 -0.94 -4.69
C GLU A 40 12.15 -1.37 -5.41
N LEU A 41 11.62 -0.51 -6.28
CA LEU A 41 10.47 -0.84 -7.12
C LEU A 41 10.78 -2.04 -8.01
N MET A 42 11.95 -2.06 -8.61
CA MET A 42 12.38 -3.16 -9.48
C MET A 42 12.58 -4.45 -8.69
N LYS A 43 13.17 -4.38 -7.50
CA LYS A 43 13.35 -5.55 -6.63
C LYS A 43 12.02 -6.15 -6.20
N ALA A 44 11.02 -5.31 -5.96
CA ALA A 44 9.70 -5.76 -5.56
C ALA A 44 8.86 -6.26 -6.75
N GLY A 45 9.35 -6.11 -7.97
CA GLY A 45 8.61 -6.50 -9.17
C GLY A 45 7.52 -5.52 -9.55
N VAL A 46 7.62 -4.26 -9.09
CA VAL A 46 6.63 -3.23 -9.40
C VAL A 46 6.96 -2.63 -10.76
N LEU A 47 6.13 -2.93 -11.75
CA LEU A 47 6.30 -2.43 -13.10
C LEU A 47 5.56 -1.12 -13.33
N SER A 48 4.45 -0.92 -12.64
CA SER A 48 3.61 0.26 -12.81
C SER A 48 3.19 0.79 -11.44
N PRO A 49 3.92 1.77 -10.88
CA PRO A 49 3.47 2.40 -9.64
C PRO A 49 2.20 3.24 -9.92
N PRO A 50 1.36 3.48 -8.92
CA PRO A 50 1.55 3.10 -7.53
C PRO A 50 1.22 1.64 -7.24
N ALA A 51 1.87 1.08 -6.23
CA ALA A 51 1.60 -0.27 -5.76
C ALA A 51 1.57 -0.29 -4.24
N ILE A 52 0.82 -1.22 -3.68
CA ILE A 52 0.68 -1.35 -2.23
C ILE A 52 0.97 -2.78 -1.83
N ARG A 53 1.83 -2.94 -0.82
CA ARG A 53 2.20 -4.23 -0.29
C ARG A 53 1.89 -4.25 1.20
N ILE A 54 1.09 -5.19 1.62
CA ILE A 54 0.75 -5.38 3.03
C ILE A 54 1.52 -6.60 3.55
N ASN A 55 2.39 -6.38 4.53
CA ASN A 55 3.38 -7.34 4.97
C ASN A 55 4.21 -7.78 3.75
N ASP A 56 4.20 -9.03 3.38
CA ASP A 56 4.94 -9.52 2.22
C ASP A 56 4.05 -9.82 1.02
N ARG A 57 2.81 -9.31 1.05
CA ARG A 57 1.84 -9.60 0.00
C ARG A 57 1.49 -8.36 -0.81
N MET A 58 1.73 -8.41 -2.10
CA MET A 58 1.34 -7.34 -3.02
C MET A 58 -0.18 -7.38 -3.22
N VAL A 59 -0.87 -6.33 -2.81
CA VAL A 59 -2.34 -6.29 -2.90
C VAL A 59 -2.84 -5.39 -4.02
N ALA A 60 -2.04 -4.44 -4.48
CA ALA A 60 -2.41 -3.56 -5.58
C ALA A 60 -1.18 -3.19 -6.37
N SER A 61 -1.31 -3.10 -7.68
CA SER A 61 -0.22 -2.70 -8.57
C SER A 61 -0.81 -1.98 -9.77
N GLY A 62 -0.20 -0.85 -10.11
CA GLY A 62 -0.60 -0.06 -11.28
C GLY A 62 -1.79 0.85 -11.07
N ARG A 63 -2.34 0.89 -9.87
CA ARG A 63 -3.48 1.78 -9.57
C ARG A 63 -3.60 2.04 -8.08
N VAL A 64 -4.30 3.10 -7.72
CA VAL A 64 -4.68 3.36 -6.33
C VAL A 64 -5.96 2.59 -6.04
N PRO A 65 -5.95 1.62 -5.12
CA PRO A 65 -7.17 0.88 -4.78
C PRO A 65 -8.16 1.76 -4.03
N LYS A 66 -9.41 1.36 -4.04
CA LYS A 66 -10.44 2.06 -3.29
C LYS A 66 -10.30 1.77 -1.80
N VAL A 67 -10.65 2.74 -0.96
CA VAL A 67 -10.55 2.59 0.50
C VAL A 67 -11.28 1.34 1.02
N PRO A 68 -12.53 1.03 0.59
CA PRO A 68 -13.18 -0.20 1.06
C PRO A 68 -12.40 -1.48 0.77
N ASP A 69 -11.76 -1.56 -0.37
CA ASP A 69 -10.93 -2.73 -0.72
C ASP A 69 -9.73 -2.82 0.22
N LEU A 70 -9.09 -1.69 0.48
CA LEU A 70 -7.96 -1.65 1.41
C LEU A 70 -8.38 -2.06 2.81
N VAL A 71 -9.53 -1.59 3.28
CA VAL A 71 -10.06 -1.96 4.60
C VAL A 71 -10.21 -3.48 4.70
N THR A 72 -10.79 -4.11 3.68
CA THR A 72 -10.97 -5.56 3.64
C THR A 72 -9.62 -6.28 3.74
N TRP A 73 -8.65 -5.86 2.95
CA TRP A 73 -7.32 -6.48 2.96
C TRP A 73 -6.59 -6.29 4.28
N LEU A 74 -6.72 -5.11 4.89
CA LEU A 74 -6.10 -4.84 6.19
C LEU A 74 -6.70 -5.69 7.30
N VAL A 75 -8.01 -5.84 7.31
CA VAL A 75 -8.70 -6.68 8.30
C VAL A 75 -8.29 -8.13 8.13
N GLU A 76 -8.22 -8.62 6.90
CA GLU A 76 -7.76 -9.99 6.62
C GLU A 76 -6.31 -10.20 7.07
N ALA A 77 -5.43 -9.25 6.79
CA ALA A 77 -4.03 -9.35 7.19
C ALA A 77 -3.87 -9.31 8.69
N ALA A 78 -4.66 -8.51 9.39
CA ALA A 78 -4.61 -8.41 10.86
C ALA A 78 -5.16 -9.67 11.54
N ALA A 79 -6.02 -10.42 10.85
CA ALA A 79 -6.61 -11.65 11.40
C ALA A 79 -5.70 -12.88 11.30
N ARG A 80 -4.59 -12.75 10.58
CA ARG A 80 -3.65 -13.87 10.37
C ARG A 80 -2.59 -13.95 11.45
#